data_49cfd4276a3e99ee00d97bb1f6e74af6
#
_entry.id   49cfd4276a3e99ee00d97bb1f6e74af6
#
_cell.length_a   1.000
_cell.length_b   1.000
_cell.length_c   1.000
_cell.angle_alpha   90.00
_cell.angle_beta   90.00
_cell.angle_gamma   90.00
#
_symmetry.space_group_name_H-M   'P 1'
#
loop_
_entity.id
_entity.type
_entity.pdbx_description
1 polymer ?
#
loop_
_entity_poly.entity_id
_entity_poly.type
_entity_poly.pdbx_seq_one_letter_code
_entity_poly.pdbx_strand_id
1 'polypeptide(L)'
;GRVFRIDARTFPDGDLDGIDAARPAMPLGSMDVVLLNPWFSTRDVITDESILRRYDLGKVWNKEEGGDGYVNSGSSNAGGVPPEVLFIERALDWVKPGTGRLGILLPDGVLGNPSDEYIRWWILRHCEVLASVDLPVEPFKVTVKEYGLTPALPSLLVLRRRSQVELINTEHPEYKVFMAVVDRAGVDARGNLLFQRAPDGEELVFDEEVIERVREGGEVEIRRTTRRNRRVHDELPVVAEKYKEFRATGEVTL
;
A
#
# COMPACT_ATOMS: atom_id res chain seq x y z
N GLY A 1 -10.26 16.58 7.42
CA GLY A 1 -9.02 15.81 7.57
C GLY A 1 -8.02 16.58 8.42
N ARG A 2 -7.10 15.87 9.05
CA ARG A 2 -5.98 16.44 9.80
C ARG A 2 -4.68 16.00 9.12
N VAL A 3 -3.70 16.91 9.05
CA VAL A 3 -2.37 16.65 8.50
C VAL A 3 -1.35 16.88 9.61
N PHE A 4 -0.43 15.92 9.78
CA PHE A 4 0.64 16.00 10.78
C PHE A 4 1.99 15.85 10.10
N ARG A 5 2.97 16.65 10.51
CA ARG A 5 4.36 16.49 10.12
C ARG A 5 5.08 15.70 11.21
N ILE A 6 5.37 14.44 10.94
CA ILE A 6 6.03 13.52 11.88
C ILE A 6 7.11 12.70 11.17
N ASP A 7 8.07 12.19 11.92
CA ASP A 7 8.87 11.05 11.48
C ASP A 7 8.15 9.76 11.87
N ALA A 8 7.56 9.10 10.89
CA ALA A 8 6.83 7.86 11.12
C ALA A 8 7.70 6.72 11.67
N ARG A 9 9.02 6.75 11.39
CA ARG A 9 9.96 5.70 11.83
C ARG A 9 10.19 5.73 13.35
N THR A 10 10.06 6.89 13.97
CA THR A 10 10.28 7.08 15.42
C THR A 10 8.98 7.24 16.21
N PHE A 11 7.82 7.36 15.53
CA PHE A 11 6.53 7.51 16.21
C PHE A 11 6.28 6.35 17.23
N PRO A 12 5.74 6.58 18.43
CA PRO A 12 5.15 7.84 18.92
C PRO A 12 6.17 8.85 19.48
N ASP A 13 7.46 8.53 19.43
CA ASP A 13 8.54 9.42 19.83
C ASP A 13 8.93 10.33 18.65
N GLY A 14 9.78 11.29 18.92
CA GLY A 14 10.29 12.24 17.93
C GLY A 14 10.15 13.67 18.38
N ASP A 15 10.79 14.57 17.62
CA ASP A 15 10.95 15.99 17.94
C ASP A 15 10.34 16.94 16.89
N LEU A 16 9.68 16.39 15.85
CA LEU A 16 8.99 17.22 14.87
C LEU A 16 7.72 17.84 15.43
N ASP A 17 7.41 19.06 15.03
CA ASP A 17 6.34 19.93 15.54
C ASP A 17 4.96 19.27 15.57
N GLY A 18 4.70 18.31 14.67
CA GLY A 18 3.41 17.61 14.58
C GLY A 18 3.21 16.48 15.58
N ILE A 19 4.26 16.07 16.32
CA ILE A 19 4.23 14.83 17.12
C ILE A 19 3.22 14.87 18.25
N ASP A 20 3.14 15.98 19.00
CA ASP A 20 2.25 16.11 20.15
C ASP A 20 0.77 16.09 19.75
N ALA A 21 0.45 16.64 18.58
CA ALA A 21 -0.90 16.58 18.02
C ALA A 21 -1.22 15.22 17.39
N ALA A 22 -0.22 14.53 16.84
CA ALA A 22 -0.38 13.23 16.19
C ALA A 22 -0.61 12.10 17.19
N ARG A 23 0.09 12.09 18.34
CA ARG A 23 -0.04 11.02 19.36
C ARG A 23 -1.49 10.73 19.77
N PRO A 24 -2.30 11.69 20.22
CA PRO A 24 -3.69 11.44 20.59
C PRO A 24 -4.61 11.22 19.38
N ALA A 25 -4.23 11.71 18.20
CA ALA A 25 -5.03 11.59 16.98
C ALA A 25 -4.84 10.26 16.25
N MET A 26 -3.67 9.64 16.41
CA MET A 26 -3.28 8.40 15.73
C MET A 26 -2.63 7.40 16.70
N PRO A 27 -3.31 6.96 17.76
CA PRO A 27 -2.75 5.96 18.67
C PRO A 27 -2.41 4.66 17.91
N LEU A 28 -1.33 3.99 18.30
CA LEU A 28 -0.99 2.68 17.73
C LEU A 28 -2.13 1.68 17.96
N GLY A 29 -2.39 0.81 16.99
CA GLY A 29 -3.44 -0.19 17.05
C GLY A 29 -4.87 0.37 16.98
N SER A 30 -5.07 1.62 16.56
CA SER A 30 -6.39 2.27 16.60
C SER A 30 -7.04 2.48 15.22
N MET A 31 -6.29 2.33 14.13
CA MET A 31 -6.78 2.63 12.80
C MET A 31 -7.53 1.43 12.18
N ASP A 32 -8.71 1.68 11.64
CA ASP A 32 -9.47 0.67 10.90
C ASP A 32 -8.83 0.39 9.54
N VAL A 33 -8.28 1.42 8.90
CA VAL A 33 -7.61 1.35 7.60
C VAL A 33 -6.38 2.25 7.61
N VAL A 34 -5.27 1.71 7.13
CA VAL A 34 -4.04 2.46 6.82
C VAL A 34 -3.73 2.27 5.35
N LEU A 35 -3.48 3.36 4.64
CA LEU A 35 -2.99 3.35 3.26
C LEU A 35 -1.62 3.98 3.22
N LEU A 36 -0.65 3.28 2.62
CA LEU A 36 0.73 3.71 2.61
C LEU A 36 1.36 3.52 1.23
N ASN A 37 2.00 4.59 0.76
CA ASN A 37 2.92 4.56 -0.36
C ASN A 37 4.29 4.97 0.18
N PRO A 38 5.11 4.03 0.67
CA PRO A 38 6.42 4.35 1.21
C PRO A 38 7.37 4.73 0.07
N TRP A 39 8.39 5.46 0.41
CA TRP A 39 9.50 5.71 -0.49
C TRP A 39 10.33 4.42 -0.66
N PHE A 40 10.56 4.01 -1.90
CA PHE A 40 11.38 2.84 -2.25
C PHE A 40 12.82 3.27 -2.47
N SER A 41 13.74 2.65 -1.77
CA SER A 41 15.17 2.91 -1.99
C SER A 41 16.04 1.70 -1.70
N THR A 42 16.83 1.30 -2.69
CA THR A 42 17.90 0.33 -2.52
C THR A 42 19.24 0.97 -2.12
N ARG A 43 19.34 2.30 -2.22
CA ARG A 43 20.58 3.05 -1.93
C ARG A 43 20.57 3.72 -0.56
N ASP A 44 19.41 4.23 -0.14
CA ASP A 44 19.27 4.99 1.11
C ASP A 44 18.71 4.08 2.20
N VAL A 45 19.48 3.04 2.54
CA VAL A 45 19.11 2.12 3.61
C VAL A 45 19.23 2.81 4.98
N ILE A 46 18.35 2.45 5.89
CA ILE A 46 18.36 2.93 7.26
C ILE A 46 19.39 2.11 8.04
N THR A 47 20.46 2.78 8.52
CA THR A 47 21.54 2.19 9.31
C THR A 47 21.54 2.67 10.76
N ASP A 48 20.69 3.61 11.11
CA ASP A 48 20.57 4.13 12.47
C ASP A 48 20.05 3.03 13.41
N GLU A 49 20.93 2.55 14.28
CA GLU A 49 20.64 1.49 15.23
C GLU A 49 19.49 1.87 16.19
N SER A 50 19.36 3.15 16.53
CA SER A 50 18.28 3.64 17.39
C SER A 50 16.91 3.48 16.76
N ILE A 51 16.86 3.49 15.42
CA ILE A 51 15.67 3.20 14.62
C ILE A 51 15.51 1.69 14.44
N LEU A 52 16.55 1.00 13.93
CA LEU A 52 16.49 -0.42 13.59
C LEU A 52 16.04 -1.31 14.74
N ARG A 53 16.53 -1.06 15.95
CA ARG A 53 16.15 -1.86 17.13
C ARG A 53 14.69 -1.75 17.55
N ARG A 54 13.95 -0.76 17.05
CA ARG A 54 12.51 -0.59 17.31
C ARG A 54 11.64 -1.55 16.52
N TYR A 55 12.20 -2.18 15.47
CA TYR A 55 11.49 -3.01 14.53
C TYR A 55 12.04 -4.44 14.53
N ASP A 56 11.16 -5.40 14.42
CA ASP A 56 11.58 -6.78 14.18
C ASP A 56 12.21 -6.92 12.80
N LEU A 57 11.63 -6.28 11.78
CA LEU A 57 12.22 -6.26 10.43
C LEU A 57 13.49 -5.42 10.33
N GLY A 58 13.84 -4.64 11.36
CA GLY A 58 15.12 -3.94 11.50
C GLY A 58 16.28 -4.84 11.94
N LYS A 59 16.00 -6.09 12.31
CA LYS A 59 16.97 -7.05 12.85
C LYS A 59 17.41 -8.06 11.79
N VAL A 60 18.45 -8.81 12.12
CA VAL A 60 18.92 -9.93 11.29
C VAL A 60 18.01 -11.14 11.51
N TRP A 61 17.54 -11.72 10.44
CA TRP A 61 16.75 -12.95 10.43
C TRP A 61 17.53 -14.09 9.81
N ASN A 62 17.55 -15.23 10.48
CA ASN A 62 18.18 -16.45 10.00
C ASN A 62 17.13 -17.51 9.72
N LYS A 63 17.33 -18.31 8.68
CA LYS A 63 16.47 -19.45 8.41
C LYS A 63 16.59 -20.46 9.56
N GLU A 64 15.48 -20.99 10.01
CA GLU A 64 15.42 -21.98 11.08
C GLU A 64 16.08 -23.29 10.64
N GLU A 65 16.94 -23.86 11.48
CA GLU A 65 17.66 -25.08 11.16
C GLU A 65 16.69 -26.27 11.15
N GLY A 66 16.50 -26.89 10.00
CA GLY A 66 15.57 -28.02 9.82
C GLY A 66 14.08 -27.64 9.74
N GLY A 67 13.74 -26.35 9.66
CA GLY A 67 12.39 -25.82 9.49
C GLY A 67 12.23 -24.93 8.27
N ASP A 68 10.99 -24.51 8.00
CA ASP A 68 10.64 -23.57 6.92
C ASP A 68 10.49 -22.12 7.43
N GLY A 69 10.77 -21.90 8.72
CA GLY A 69 10.62 -20.62 9.39
C GLY A 69 11.88 -19.77 9.43
N TYR A 70 11.75 -18.60 10.05
CA TYR A 70 12.83 -17.67 10.30
C TYR A 70 12.89 -17.30 11.78
N VAL A 71 14.10 -17.15 12.30
CA VAL A 71 14.37 -16.77 13.69
C VAL A 71 15.05 -15.41 13.71
N ASN A 72 14.51 -14.52 14.53
CA ASN A 72 15.09 -13.21 14.80
C ASN A 72 16.33 -13.38 15.70
N SER A 73 17.49 -12.90 15.24
CA SER A 73 18.74 -12.98 16.00
C SER A 73 18.80 -12.03 17.21
N GLY A 74 17.88 -11.07 17.30
CA GLY A 74 17.91 -9.99 18.29
C GLY A 74 18.87 -8.84 17.96
N SER A 75 19.79 -9.01 17.01
CA SER A 75 20.77 -8.00 16.60
C SER A 75 20.25 -7.14 15.46
N SER A 76 20.47 -5.83 15.52
CA SER A 76 20.16 -4.91 14.42
C SER A 76 20.93 -5.26 13.15
N ASN A 77 20.33 -5.07 11.98
CA ASN A 77 20.97 -5.30 10.70
C ASN A 77 21.99 -4.18 10.41
N ALA A 78 23.26 -4.43 10.71
CA ALA A 78 24.35 -3.46 10.53
C ALA A 78 24.55 -3.05 9.04
N GLY A 79 24.11 -3.87 8.08
CA GLY A 79 24.11 -3.55 6.65
C GLY A 79 23.02 -2.54 6.26
N GLY A 80 22.13 -2.23 7.18
CA GLY A 80 20.98 -1.36 6.95
C GLY A 80 19.77 -2.11 6.37
N VAL A 81 18.62 -1.47 6.45
CA VAL A 81 17.34 -1.99 5.96
C VAL A 81 16.68 -0.95 5.07
N PRO A 82 16.17 -1.32 3.89
CA PRO A 82 15.40 -0.42 3.04
C PRO A 82 14.20 0.19 3.79
N PRO A 83 13.89 1.48 3.58
CA PRO A 83 12.81 2.16 4.31
C PRO A 83 11.46 1.47 4.18
N GLU A 84 11.12 1.01 2.97
CA GLU A 84 9.86 0.32 2.69
C GLU A 84 9.65 -0.92 3.55
N VAL A 85 10.72 -1.62 3.91
CA VAL A 85 10.65 -2.81 4.78
C VAL A 85 10.24 -2.43 6.20
N LEU A 86 10.84 -1.38 6.78
CA LEU A 86 10.46 -0.90 8.11
C LEU A 86 9.05 -0.31 8.12
N PHE A 87 8.61 0.27 7.00
CA PHE A 87 7.27 0.82 6.87
C PHE A 87 6.17 -0.24 6.83
N ILE A 88 6.47 -1.49 6.45
CA ILE A 88 5.52 -2.61 6.57
C ILE A 88 5.11 -2.78 8.04
N GLU A 89 6.10 -2.92 8.92
CA GLU A 89 5.86 -3.09 10.35
C GLU A 89 5.24 -1.83 10.97
N ARG A 90 5.78 -0.64 10.65
CA ARG A 90 5.25 0.62 11.16
C ARG A 90 3.78 0.85 10.77
N ALA A 91 3.41 0.58 9.54
CA ALA A 91 2.03 0.71 9.11
C ALA A 91 1.12 -0.27 9.86
N LEU A 92 1.61 -1.49 10.07
CA LEU A 92 0.87 -2.51 10.81
C LEU A 92 0.67 -2.13 12.28
N ASP A 93 1.63 -1.43 12.89
CA ASP A 93 1.49 -0.93 14.27
C ASP A 93 0.28 -0.02 14.45
N TRP A 94 -0.06 0.82 13.46
CA TRP A 94 -1.23 1.69 13.53
C TRP A 94 -2.55 0.95 13.33
N VAL A 95 -2.54 -0.16 12.59
CA VAL A 95 -3.74 -0.93 12.23
C VAL A 95 -4.29 -1.68 13.45
N LYS A 96 -5.61 -1.67 13.64
CA LYS A 96 -6.29 -2.44 14.70
C LYS A 96 -6.00 -3.93 14.58
N PRO A 97 -5.58 -4.62 15.66
CA PRO A 97 -5.45 -6.07 15.65
C PRO A 97 -6.79 -6.78 15.35
N GLY A 98 -6.76 -7.79 14.55
CA GLY A 98 -7.89 -8.68 14.21
C GLY A 98 -8.82 -8.15 13.12
N THR A 99 -9.05 -6.84 13.05
CA THR A 99 -10.07 -6.26 12.14
C THR A 99 -9.53 -5.23 11.16
N GLY A 100 -8.45 -4.55 11.52
CA GLY A 100 -7.92 -3.45 10.72
C GLY A 100 -7.22 -3.93 9.45
N ARG A 101 -7.17 -3.06 8.45
CA ARG A 101 -6.62 -3.34 7.11
C ARG A 101 -5.52 -2.37 6.75
N LEU A 102 -4.53 -2.90 6.05
CA LEU A 102 -3.42 -2.14 5.48
C LEU A 102 -3.43 -2.31 3.97
N GLY A 103 -3.43 -1.21 3.22
CA GLY A 103 -3.08 -1.18 1.81
C GLY A 103 -1.69 -0.55 1.67
N ILE A 104 -0.73 -1.29 1.18
CA ILE A 104 0.65 -0.82 1.03
C ILE A 104 1.18 -1.12 -0.36
N LEU A 105 1.85 -0.12 -0.95
CA LEU A 105 2.63 -0.32 -2.16
C LEU A 105 4.01 -0.85 -1.79
N LEU A 106 4.43 -1.91 -2.44
CA LEU A 106 5.75 -2.53 -2.25
C LEU A 106 6.41 -2.78 -3.59
N PRO A 107 7.75 -2.67 -3.69
CA PRO A 107 8.46 -3.06 -4.89
C PRO A 107 8.49 -4.59 -5.03
N ASP A 108 8.47 -5.07 -6.26
CA ASP A 108 8.54 -6.50 -6.60
C ASP A 108 9.69 -7.24 -5.90
N GLY A 109 10.80 -6.54 -5.66
CA GLY A 109 11.94 -7.12 -4.93
C GLY A 109 11.54 -7.71 -3.59
N VAL A 110 10.74 -6.99 -2.80
CA VAL A 110 10.24 -7.47 -1.48
C VAL A 110 9.39 -8.74 -1.65
N LEU A 111 8.60 -8.80 -2.73
CA LEU A 111 7.69 -9.93 -2.98
C LEU A 111 8.35 -11.10 -3.72
N GLY A 112 9.43 -10.87 -4.48
CA GLY A 112 10.01 -11.86 -5.39
C GLY A 112 11.46 -12.28 -5.07
N ASN A 113 12.30 -11.42 -4.47
CA ASN A 113 13.70 -11.78 -4.22
C ASN A 113 13.86 -12.87 -3.18
N PRO A 114 14.73 -13.87 -3.40
CA PRO A 114 15.04 -14.89 -2.39
C PRO A 114 15.58 -14.31 -1.09
N SER A 115 16.39 -13.23 -1.14
CA SER A 115 16.94 -12.56 0.04
C SER A 115 15.88 -11.98 0.96
N ASP A 116 14.69 -11.68 0.43
CA ASP A 116 13.61 -11.02 1.14
C ASP A 116 12.50 -12.01 1.59
N GLU A 117 12.79 -13.31 1.51
CA GLU A 117 11.87 -14.39 1.93
C GLU A 117 11.43 -14.23 3.39
N TYR A 118 12.34 -13.82 4.29
CA TYR A 118 12.03 -13.59 5.70
C TYR A 118 10.98 -12.48 5.90
N ILE A 119 10.93 -11.46 5.01
CA ILE A 119 9.95 -10.38 5.06
C ILE A 119 8.56 -10.93 4.73
N ARG A 120 8.48 -11.74 3.65
CA ARG A 120 7.23 -12.41 3.27
C ARG A 120 6.74 -13.37 4.34
N TRP A 121 7.65 -14.14 4.94
CA TRP A 121 7.36 -15.00 6.07
C TRP A 121 6.82 -14.18 7.26
N TRP A 122 7.45 -13.04 7.57
CA TRP A 122 7.00 -12.14 8.63
C TRP A 122 5.60 -11.59 8.36
N ILE A 123 5.34 -11.14 7.11
CA ILE A 123 4.02 -10.65 6.70
C ILE A 123 2.97 -11.76 6.88
N LEU A 124 3.21 -12.95 6.38
CA LEU A 124 2.27 -14.07 6.46
C LEU A 124 1.99 -14.49 7.91
N ARG A 125 2.95 -14.33 8.80
CA ARG A 125 2.76 -14.60 10.22
C ARG A 125 1.91 -13.55 10.91
N HIS A 126 2.07 -12.28 10.58
CA HIS A 126 1.40 -11.17 11.26
C HIS A 126 0.12 -10.72 10.56
N CYS A 127 -0.09 -11.12 9.32
CA CYS A 127 -1.21 -10.70 8.48
C CYS A 127 -1.87 -11.88 7.77
N GLU A 128 -3.14 -11.67 7.43
CA GLU A 128 -3.81 -12.37 6.34
C GLU A 128 -3.68 -11.51 5.08
N VAL A 129 -3.17 -12.08 4.00
CA VAL A 129 -3.08 -11.41 2.70
C VAL A 129 -4.46 -11.50 2.03
N LEU A 130 -5.09 -10.36 1.83
CA LEU A 130 -6.43 -10.28 1.22
C LEU A 130 -6.35 -10.14 -0.30
N ALA A 131 -5.37 -9.35 -0.77
CA ALA A 131 -5.13 -9.15 -2.20
C ALA A 131 -3.67 -8.82 -2.48
N SER A 132 -3.21 -9.20 -3.69
CA SER A 132 -1.98 -8.73 -4.32
C SER A 132 -2.33 -8.27 -5.74
N VAL A 133 -2.05 -7.00 -6.05
CA VAL A 133 -2.37 -6.39 -7.34
C VAL A 133 -1.10 -5.77 -7.91
N ASP A 134 -0.62 -6.34 -9.02
CA ASP A 134 0.52 -5.77 -9.73
C ASP A 134 0.10 -4.54 -10.51
N LEU A 135 0.87 -3.47 -10.39
CA LEU A 135 0.58 -2.18 -10.99
C LEU A 135 1.58 -1.86 -12.10
N PRO A 136 1.15 -1.13 -13.13
CA PRO A 136 2.06 -0.67 -14.18
C PRO A 136 3.07 0.34 -13.60
N VAL A 137 4.28 0.34 -14.15
CA VAL A 137 5.36 1.23 -13.70
C VAL A 137 5.16 2.69 -14.13
N GLU A 138 4.31 2.93 -15.13
CA GLU A 138 4.11 4.25 -15.74
C GLU A 138 3.79 5.36 -14.74
N PRO A 139 2.85 5.20 -13.80
CA PRO A 139 2.53 6.23 -12.80
C PRO A 139 3.71 6.60 -11.89
N PHE A 140 4.70 5.71 -11.77
CA PHE A 140 5.85 5.86 -10.86
C PHE A 140 7.12 6.37 -11.55
N LYS A 141 7.18 6.37 -12.90
CA LYS A 141 8.38 6.78 -13.67
C LYS A 141 8.77 8.24 -13.49
N VAL A 142 7.83 9.12 -13.27
CA VAL A 142 8.11 10.55 -13.07
C VAL A 142 8.95 10.75 -11.80
N THR A 143 8.51 10.16 -10.70
CA THR A 143 9.21 10.21 -9.41
C THR A 143 10.61 9.60 -9.50
N VAL A 144 10.73 8.48 -10.21
CA VAL A 144 12.00 7.79 -10.43
C VAL A 144 13.02 8.68 -11.16
N LYS A 145 12.60 9.37 -12.21
CA LYS A 145 13.49 10.23 -13.00
C LYS A 145 13.93 11.47 -12.23
N GLU A 146 13.05 12.03 -11.41
CA GLU A 146 13.30 13.24 -10.63
C GLU A 146 14.28 13.00 -9.47
N TYR A 147 14.21 11.82 -8.85
CA TYR A 147 15.04 11.45 -7.70
C TYR A 147 16.14 10.43 -8.00
N GLY A 148 16.37 10.06 -9.28
CA GLY A 148 17.42 9.12 -9.70
C GLY A 148 17.22 7.69 -9.19
N LEU A 149 16.00 7.32 -8.87
CA LEU A 149 15.65 6.00 -8.37
C LEU A 149 15.55 4.97 -9.51
N THR A 150 15.72 3.70 -9.19
CA THR A 150 15.49 2.62 -10.16
C THR A 150 13.98 2.37 -10.28
N PRO A 151 13.42 2.24 -11.51
CA PRO A 151 12.03 1.86 -11.67
C PRO A 151 11.81 0.50 -11.02
N ALA A 152 11.07 0.47 -9.93
CA ALA A 152 10.57 -0.77 -9.36
C ALA A 152 9.16 -1.00 -9.92
N LEU A 153 8.82 -2.23 -10.27
CA LEU A 153 7.44 -2.62 -10.50
C LEU A 153 6.74 -2.64 -9.14
N PRO A 154 5.73 -1.81 -8.92
CA PRO A 154 5.05 -1.79 -7.64
C PRO A 154 3.88 -2.76 -7.64
N SER A 155 3.69 -3.43 -6.52
CA SER A 155 2.48 -4.19 -6.23
C SER A 155 1.73 -3.57 -5.05
N LEU A 156 0.40 -3.48 -5.15
CA LEU A 156 -0.47 -3.13 -4.04
C LEU A 156 -0.79 -4.39 -3.25
N LEU A 157 -0.31 -4.45 -2.02
CA LEU A 157 -0.66 -5.50 -1.08
C LEU A 157 -1.77 -5.03 -0.14
N VAL A 158 -2.84 -5.80 -0.04
CA VAL A 158 -3.94 -5.55 0.90
C VAL A 158 -3.91 -6.61 1.98
N LEU A 159 -3.73 -6.18 3.22
CA LEU A 159 -3.49 -7.03 4.38
C LEU A 159 -4.56 -6.80 5.46
N ARG A 160 -4.91 -7.83 6.22
CA ARG A 160 -5.61 -7.74 7.50
C ARG A 160 -4.62 -8.08 8.62
N ARG A 161 -4.49 -7.21 9.60
CA ARG A 161 -3.67 -7.50 10.78
C ARG A 161 -4.28 -8.64 11.59
N ARG A 162 -3.49 -9.64 11.95
CA ARG A 162 -3.93 -10.72 12.85
C ARG A 162 -4.10 -10.20 14.28
N SER A 163 -5.03 -10.79 15.01
CA SER A 163 -5.19 -10.59 16.45
C SER A 163 -4.09 -11.32 17.23
N GLN A 164 -3.92 -10.96 18.51
CA GLN A 164 -2.99 -11.69 19.38
C GLN A 164 -3.33 -13.18 19.51
N VAL A 165 -4.62 -13.52 19.50
CA VAL A 165 -5.06 -14.93 19.55
C VAL A 165 -4.63 -15.67 18.29
N GLU A 166 -4.77 -15.06 17.12
CA GLU A 166 -4.32 -15.65 15.85
C GLU A 166 -2.79 -15.77 15.76
N LEU A 167 -2.04 -14.86 16.39
CA LEU A 167 -0.57 -14.93 16.42
C LEU A 167 -0.03 -16.06 17.29
N ILE A 168 -0.75 -16.42 18.35
CA ILE A 168 -0.41 -17.54 19.23
C ILE A 168 -0.71 -18.89 18.55
N ASN A 169 -1.75 -18.95 17.75
CA ASN A 169 -2.07 -20.14 16.98
C ASN A 169 -1.09 -20.30 15.82
N THR A 170 -0.37 -21.39 15.80
CA THR A 170 0.60 -21.70 14.73
C THR A 170 -0.08 -22.24 13.47
N GLU A 171 -1.27 -22.84 13.63
CA GLU A 171 -2.07 -23.33 12.52
C GLU A 171 -3.04 -22.26 12.05
N HIS A 172 -2.87 -21.84 10.81
CA HIS A 172 -3.80 -20.93 10.15
C HIS A 172 -4.58 -21.71 9.09
N PRO A 173 -5.92 -21.57 9.04
CA PRO A 173 -6.70 -22.21 7.98
C PRO A 173 -6.23 -21.66 6.62
N GLU A 174 -6.26 -22.53 5.61
CA GLU A 174 -6.08 -22.10 4.23
C GLU A 174 -7.12 -21.06 3.84
N TYR A 175 -6.71 -20.07 3.10
CA TYR A 175 -7.60 -19.02 2.60
C TYR A 175 -7.21 -18.62 1.18
N LYS A 176 -8.18 -18.09 0.44
CA LYS A 176 -7.98 -17.62 -0.91
C LYS A 176 -7.45 -16.17 -0.90
N VAL A 177 -6.52 -15.88 -1.78
CA VAL A 177 -5.98 -14.53 -2.01
C VAL A 177 -6.46 -14.03 -3.37
N PHE A 178 -6.98 -12.82 -3.41
CA PHE A 178 -7.29 -12.16 -4.68
C PHE A 178 -5.99 -11.72 -5.35
N MET A 179 -5.79 -12.09 -6.59
CA MET A 179 -4.63 -11.67 -7.38
C MET A 179 -5.08 -11.05 -8.70
N ALA A 180 -4.46 -9.93 -9.08
CA ALA A 180 -4.73 -9.26 -10.33
C ALA A 180 -3.47 -8.58 -10.88
N VAL A 181 -3.44 -8.40 -12.20
CA VAL A 181 -2.45 -7.59 -12.90
C VAL A 181 -3.18 -6.45 -13.58
N VAL A 182 -2.66 -5.24 -13.44
CA VAL A 182 -3.18 -4.01 -14.05
C VAL A 182 -2.20 -3.54 -15.10
N ASP A 183 -2.62 -3.49 -16.35
CA ASP A 183 -1.78 -3.00 -17.44
C ASP A 183 -1.87 -1.48 -17.59
N ARG A 184 -3.01 -0.88 -17.22
CA ARG A 184 -3.29 0.55 -17.39
C ARG A 184 -3.90 1.15 -16.13
N ALA A 185 -3.24 2.18 -15.60
CA ALA A 185 -3.69 2.94 -14.42
C ALA A 185 -3.97 4.41 -14.75
N GLY A 186 -4.52 4.68 -15.92
CA GLY A 186 -5.05 5.98 -16.29
C GLY A 186 -4.04 7.04 -16.75
N VAL A 187 -2.74 6.80 -16.58
CA VAL A 187 -1.68 7.78 -16.91
C VAL A 187 -0.52 7.16 -17.65
N ASP A 188 0.18 7.98 -18.45
CA ASP A 188 1.45 7.63 -19.09
C ASP A 188 2.66 7.89 -18.15
N ALA A 189 3.86 7.56 -18.64
CA ALA A 189 5.11 7.76 -17.92
C ALA A 189 5.46 9.24 -17.61
N ARG A 190 4.70 10.21 -18.13
CA ARG A 190 4.83 11.65 -17.89
C ARG A 190 3.74 12.19 -16.99
N GLY A 191 2.81 11.33 -16.55
CA GLY A 191 1.64 11.71 -15.75
C GLY A 191 0.48 12.29 -16.56
N ASN A 192 0.50 12.21 -17.91
CA ASN A 192 -0.63 12.62 -18.72
C ASN A 192 -1.71 11.54 -18.71
N LEU A 193 -2.97 11.97 -18.72
CA LEU A 193 -4.09 11.04 -18.81
C LEU A 193 -4.06 10.24 -20.12
N LEU A 194 -4.20 8.94 -20.00
CA LEU A 194 -4.42 8.02 -21.12
C LEU A 194 -5.91 7.80 -21.32
N PHE A 195 -6.36 7.96 -22.57
CA PHE A 195 -7.76 7.75 -22.91
C PHE A 195 -7.94 6.47 -23.73
N GLN A 196 -9.06 5.78 -23.50
CA GLN A 196 -9.44 4.63 -24.29
C GLN A 196 -9.76 5.08 -25.74
N ARG A 197 -9.37 4.25 -26.71
CA ARG A 197 -9.63 4.47 -28.13
C ARG A 197 -10.44 3.34 -28.72
N ALA A 198 -11.32 3.69 -29.63
CA ALA A 198 -12.00 2.74 -30.49
C ALA A 198 -11.02 2.16 -31.53
N PRO A 199 -11.37 1.07 -32.25
CA PRO A 199 -10.51 0.46 -33.27
C PRO A 199 -10.12 1.40 -34.43
N ASP A 200 -10.92 2.44 -34.68
CA ASP A 200 -10.65 3.50 -35.67
C ASP A 200 -9.68 4.58 -35.16
N GLY A 201 -9.27 4.50 -33.88
CA GLY A 201 -8.34 5.43 -33.25
C GLY A 201 -8.99 6.61 -32.56
N GLU A 202 -10.31 6.81 -32.68
CA GLU A 202 -11.05 7.88 -31.99
C GLU A 202 -11.09 7.63 -30.48
N GLU A 203 -11.00 8.72 -29.69
CA GLU A 203 -11.12 8.63 -28.24
C GLU A 203 -12.56 8.31 -27.81
N LEU A 204 -12.71 7.31 -26.94
CA LEU A 204 -14.03 6.97 -26.40
C LEU A 204 -14.51 8.06 -25.46
N VAL A 205 -15.73 8.52 -25.69
CA VAL A 205 -16.41 9.55 -24.92
C VAL A 205 -17.70 9.01 -24.29
N PHE A 206 -18.10 9.60 -23.18
CA PHE A 206 -19.36 9.31 -22.52
C PHE A 206 -19.95 10.59 -21.96
N ASP A 207 -21.26 10.61 -21.82
CA ASP A 207 -21.98 11.72 -21.23
C ASP A 207 -22.17 11.43 -19.72
N GLU A 208 -21.76 12.38 -18.88
CA GLU A 208 -21.87 12.32 -17.42
C GLU A 208 -22.84 13.40 -16.93
N GLU A 209 -23.83 13.01 -16.11
CA GLU A 209 -24.63 13.98 -15.38
C GLU A 209 -23.82 14.57 -14.21
N VAL A 210 -23.60 15.87 -14.24
CA VAL A 210 -22.89 16.60 -13.20
C VAL A 210 -23.87 17.48 -12.44
N ILE A 211 -23.85 17.39 -11.11
CA ILE A 211 -24.62 18.24 -10.22
C ILE A 211 -23.73 19.40 -9.79
N GLU A 212 -24.01 20.58 -10.31
CA GLU A 212 -23.31 21.81 -9.96
C GLU A 212 -24.07 22.61 -8.92
N ARG A 213 -23.39 23.07 -7.89
CA ARG A 213 -23.89 24.05 -6.95
C ARG A 213 -23.50 25.45 -7.43
N VAL A 214 -24.43 26.18 -8.01
CA VAL A 214 -24.19 27.55 -8.49
C VAL A 214 -24.75 28.53 -7.45
N ARG A 215 -23.94 29.53 -7.07
CA ARG A 215 -24.40 30.63 -6.24
C ARG A 215 -24.82 31.78 -7.15
N GLU A 216 -26.11 32.04 -7.23
CA GLU A 216 -26.67 33.22 -7.86
C GLU A 216 -27.49 34.01 -6.83
N GLY A 217 -27.22 35.32 -6.70
CA GLY A 217 -27.97 36.19 -5.79
C GLY A 217 -27.90 35.87 -4.29
N GLY A 218 -26.96 35.05 -3.85
CA GLY A 218 -26.81 34.62 -2.44
C GLY A 218 -27.50 33.28 -2.12
N GLU A 219 -28.28 32.74 -3.02
CA GLU A 219 -28.90 31.43 -2.91
C GLU A 219 -28.08 30.35 -3.65
N VAL A 220 -28.13 29.10 -3.14
CA VAL A 220 -27.48 27.97 -3.77
C VAL A 220 -28.47 27.21 -4.61
N GLU A 221 -28.31 27.30 -5.93
CA GLU A 221 -29.08 26.48 -6.89
C GLU A 221 -28.33 25.21 -7.23
N ILE A 222 -29.06 24.11 -7.35
CA ILE A 222 -28.55 22.84 -7.84
C ILE A 222 -28.93 22.73 -9.33
N ARG A 223 -27.90 22.78 -10.20
CA ARG A 223 -28.09 22.57 -11.65
C ARG A 223 -27.57 21.20 -12.03
N ARG A 224 -28.37 20.46 -12.79
CA ARG A 224 -27.94 19.24 -13.47
C ARG A 224 -27.54 19.61 -14.90
N THR A 225 -26.27 19.33 -15.22
CA THR A 225 -25.72 19.54 -16.56
C THR A 225 -25.11 18.25 -17.06
N THR A 226 -25.19 18.02 -18.37
CA THR A 226 -24.51 16.88 -18.99
C THR A 226 -23.17 17.36 -19.53
N ARG A 227 -22.10 16.72 -19.10
CA ARG A 227 -20.74 16.93 -19.63
C ARG A 227 -20.31 15.75 -20.44
N ARG A 228 -19.76 16.02 -21.61
CA ARG A 228 -19.13 15.01 -22.45
C ARG A 228 -17.69 14.84 -22.02
N ASN A 229 -17.36 13.68 -21.44
CA ASN A 229 -16.04 13.34 -20.93
C ASN A 229 -15.38 12.25 -21.77
N ARG A 230 -14.04 12.27 -21.82
CA ARG A 230 -13.25 11.21 -22.42
C ARG A 230 -13.06 10.08 -21.41
N ARG A 231 -13.18 8.84 -21.87
CA ARG A 231 -13.01 7.68 -20.99
C ARG A 231 -11.52 7.42 -20.74
N VAL A 232 -11.09 7.60 -19.50
CA VAL A 232 -9.72 7.29 -19.08
C VAL A 232 -9.47 5.80 -19.17
N HIS A 233 -8.30 5.40 -19.67
CA HIS A 233 -7.88 4.01 -19.75
C HIS A 233 -7.30 3.56 -18.41
N ASP A 234 -8.18 3.28 -17.47
CA ASP A 234 -7.86 2.86 -16.10
C ASP A 234 -8.61 1.58 -15.77
N GLU A 235 -7.89 0.54 -15.42
CA GLU A 235 -8.42 -0.78 -15.07
C GLU A 235 -8.65 -0.94 -13.57
N LEU A 236 -8.11 -0.05 -12.73
CA LEU A 236 -8.24 -0.12 -11.27
C LEU A 236 -9.69 -0.18 -10.79
N PRO A 237 -10.65 0.60 -11.37
CA PRO A 237 -12.05 0.48 -10.98
C PRO A 237 -12.63 -0.92 -11.22
N VAL A 238 -12.26 -1.56 -12.34
CA VAL A 238 -12.71 -2.92 -12.67
C VAL A 238 -12.12 -3.92 -11.68
N VAL A 239 -10.83 -3.82 -11.39
CA VAL A 239 -10.16 -4.67 -10.39
C VAL A 239 -10.81 -4.50 -9.00
N ALA A 240 -11.15 -3.27 -8.62
CA ALA A 240 -11.82 -3.00 -7.36
C ALA A 240 -13.21 -3.67 -7.27
N GLU A 241 -14.00 -3.64 -8.35
CA GLU A 241 -15.29 -4.35 -8.39
C GLU A 241 -15.10 -5.88 -8.33
N LYS A 242 -14.13 -6.43 -9.05
CA LYS A 242 -13.79 -7.85 -8.98
C LYS A 242 -13.33 -8.27 -7.58
N TYR A 243 -12.56 -7.42 -6.91
CA TYR A 243 -12.19 -7.67 -5.52
C TYR A 243 -13.40 -7.69 -4.58
N LYS A 244 -14.39 -6.80 -4.76
CA LYS A 244 -15.64 -6.81 -3.99
C LYS A 244 -16.43 -8.09 -4.23
N GLU A 245 -16.55 -8.53 -5.49
CA GLU A 245 -17.17 -9.80 -5.86
C GLU A 245 -16.49 -10.98 -5.15
N PHE A 246 -15.15 -11.05 -5.27
CA PHE A 246 -14.34 -12.06 -4.59
C PHE A 246 -14.56 -12.08 -3.07
N ARG A 247 -14.61 -10.91 -2.42
CA ARG A 247 -14.83 -10.81 -0.97
C ARG A 247 -16.22 -11.28 -0.56
N ALA A 248 -17.20 -11.20 -1.43
CA ALA A 248 -18.56 -11.61 -1.18
C ALA A 248 -18.80 -13.11 -1.44
N THR A 249 -18.18 -13.67 -2.48
CA THR A 249 -18.46 -15.02 -3.00
C THR A 249 -17.30 -16.00 -2.82
N GLY A 250 -16.08 -15.52 -2.63
CA GLY A 250 -14.84 -16.32 -2.67
C GLY A 250 -14.41 -16.72 -4.09
N GLU A 251 -15.04 -16.17 -5.12
CA GLU A 251 -14.79 -16.44 -6.54
C GLU A 251 -14.82 -15.16 -7.36
N VAL A 252 -14.23 -15.20 -8.55
CA VAL A 252 -14.26 -14.10 -9.52
C VAL A 252 -14.78 -14.67 -10.84
N THR A 253 -15.81 -14.06 -11.39
CA THR A 253 -16.25 -14.34 -12.77
C THR A 253 -15.30 -13.63 -13.74
N LEU A 254 -14.66 -14.37 -14.65
CA LEU A 254 -13.74 -13.85 -15.68
C LEU A 254 -14.51 -13.15 -16.80
#